data_964dd5666fe6bdea09b6648d8cbe2d83
#
_entry.id   964dd5666fe6bdea09b6648d8cbe2d83
#
_cell.length_a   1.000
_cell.length_b   1.000
_cell.length_c   1.000
_cell.angle_alpha   90.00
_cell.angle_beta   90.00
_cell.angle_gamma   90.00
#
_symmetry.space_group_name_H-M   'P 1'
#
loop_
_entity.id
_entity.type
_entity.pdbx_description
1 polymer ?
#
loop_
_entity_poly.entity_id
_entity_poly.type
_entity_poly.pdbx_seq_one_letter_code
_entity_poly.pdbx_strand_id
1 'polypeptide(L)'
;MDYQDTLGWLFGLETMGIKLGLQNITELLHRMGDPQEQFRSVHVAGSNGKGSVSAMTESILRHQGYRAGLYTSPHLVDFRERIQINGVVIPEETLCRLVEELRGHVEDMNLVSKESHPTFFEVTTALAFSHFAESGVEVAAVEVGMGGRLDATNVISPDCTIITRISLEHTKYLGNNLVQIAGEKAGIIKSGVSVITAESSESEAFSVIAEAAKEKGCPVRVVGQDIQWRLIGSSLQGTLMSIGDIGEVRLPLLGSFQGANAAMAYGAARELNRRGLEIEDDAIARGLSNVRWPGRLEIVGTMPHVVFDVSHTPDGAKAVAEDLDRLFSQKVVLILGVLDDKDLDGIAGHFGRISKCAIATAPATPRAYPAERVAESLRGHVPKVVVELSVVEALRKGLAKASVDDVLLVTGSLYTVGEAKAWWDLREAR
;
A
#
# COMPACT_ATOMS: atom_id res chain seq x y z
N MET A 1 22.03 5.89 18.95
CA MET A 1 21.92 6.84 17.78
C MET A 1 20.75 7.76 17.99
N ASP A 2 20.78 9.01 17.48
CA ASP A 2 19.57 9.80 17.39
C ASP A 2 18.67 9.31 16.22
N TYR A 3 17.48 9.89 16.10
CA TYR A 3 16.50 9.44 15.07
C TYR A 3 16.99 9.68 13.64
N GLN A 4 17.68 10.80 13.38
CA GLN A 4 18.18 11.12 12.04
C GLN A 4 19.36 10.22 11.65
N ASP A 5 20.26 9.94 12.58
CA ASP A 5 21.35 8.98 12.37
C ASP A 5 20.81 7.57 12.11
N THR A 6 19.74 7.19 12.84
CA THR A 6 19.06 5.90 12.68
C THR A 6 18.47 5.76 11.27
N LEU A 7 17.76 6.78 10.80
CA LEU A 7 17.22 6.81 9.43
C LEU A 7 18.33 6.83 8.38
N GLY A 8 19.41 7.59 8.62
CA GLY A 8 20.57 7.64 7.75
C GLY A 8 21.21 6.27 7.56
N TRP A 9 21.37 5.50 8.64
CA TRP A 9 21.87 4.13 8.56
C TRP A 9 20.93 3.20 7.81
N LEU A 10 19.62 3.23 8.11
CA LEU A 10 18.62 2.43 7.42
C LEU A 10 18.59 2.70 5.91
N PHE A 11 18.49 3.96 5.50
CA PHE A 11 18.48 4.32 4.07
C PHE A 11 19.83 4.04 3.39
N GLY A 12 20.93 4.04 4.13
CA GLY A 12 22.24 3.60 3.62
C GLY A 12 22.21 2.15 3.10
N LEU A 13 21.36 1.29 3.66
CA LEU A 13 21.19 -0.10 3.21
C LEU A 13 20.50 -0.22 1.82
N GLU A 14 19.80 0.82 1.34
CA GLU A 14 19.20 0.81 -0.01
C GLU A 14 20.27 0.65 -1.11
N THR A 15 21.51 1.04 -0.86
CA THR A 15 22.63 0.86 -1.78
C THR A 15 22.94 -0.61 -2.08
N MET A 16 22.51 -1.54 -1.21
CA MET A 16 22.64 -2.98 -1.41
C MET A 16 21.71 -3.51 -2.50
N GLY A 17 20.75 -2.71 -2.96
CA GLY A 17 19.80 -3.09 -3.98
C GLY A 17 18.82 -4.17 -3.55
N ILE A 18 18.23 -4.86 -4.54
CA ILE A 18 17.26 -5.94 -4.32
C ILE A 18 18.00 -7.27 -4.40
N LYS A 19 17.94 -8.06 -3.33
CA LYS A 19 18.38 -9.44 -3.30
C LYS A 19 17.15 -10.33 -3.16
N LEU A 20 17.02 -11.30 -4.05
CA LEU A 20 15.92 -12.28 -4.02
C LEU A 20 16.34 -13.51 -3.24
N GLY A 21 15.62 -13.85 -2.20
CA GLY A 21 15.89 -15.02 -1.35
C GLY A 21 15.42 -14.77 0.09
N LEU A 22 15.22 -15.85 0.84
CA LEU A 22 14.78 -15.78 2.23
C LEU A 22 15.90 -16.06 3.24
N GLN A 23 17.09 -16.43 2.78
CA GLN A 23 18.17 -16.88 3.65
C GLN A 23 18.62 -15.80 4.64
N ASN A 24 18.82 -14.56 4.15
CA ASN A 24 19.32 -13.48 4.99
C ASN A 24 18.29 -13.04 6.03
N ILE A 25 17.03 -12.89 5.62
CA ILE A 25 15.97 -12.53 6.56
C ILE A 25 15.73 -13.65 7.59
N THR A 26 15.77 -14.92 7.18
CA THR A 26 15.62 -16.06 8.10
C THR A 26 16.73 -16.08 9.14
N GLU A 27 17.98 -15.92 8.70
CA GLU A 27 19.14 -15.86 9.62
C GLU A 27 19.05 -14.67 10.56
N LEU A 28 18.67 -13.48 10.06
CA LEU A 28 18.53 -12.28 10.87
C LEU A 28 17.45 -12.45 11.94
N LEU A 29 16.27 -12.97 11.57
CA LEU A 29 15.19 -13.24 12.50
C LEU A 29 15.56 -14.31 13.53
N HIS A 30 16.29 -15.35 13.12
CA HIS A 30 16.78 -16.37 14.07
C HIS A 30 17.70 -15.77 15.12
N ARG A 31 18.59 -14.86 14.75
CA ARG A 31 19.45 -14.11 15.70
C ARG A 31 18.65 -13.22 16.65
N MET A 32 17.45 -12.77 16.23
CA MET A 32 16.50 -11.98 17.02
C MET A 32 15.52 -12.84 17.84
N GLY A 33 15.69 -14.18 17.86
CA GLY A 33 14.82 -15.10 18.62
C GLY A 33 13.49 -15.42 17.95
N ASP A 34 13.46 -15.42 16.61
CA ASP A 34 12.33 -15.78 15.77
C ASP A 34 11.03 -15.02 16.10
N PRO A 35 11.05 -13.67 16.13
CA PRO A 35 9.92 -12.84 16.53
C PRO A 35 8.69 -13.04 15.63
N GLN A 36 8.86 -13.47 14.36
CA GLN A 36 7.77 -13.75 13.42
C GLN A 36 6.86 -14.92 13.84
N GLU A 37 7.29 -15.74 14.78
CA GLU A 37 6.52 -16.87 15.31
C GLU A 37 5.66 -16.50 16.54
N GLN A 38 5.80 -15.27 17.06
CA GLN A 38 5.18 -14.84 18.31
C GLN A 38 3.82 -14.15 18.14
N PHE A 39 3.34 -13.98 16.90
CA PHE A 39 2.05 -13.37 16.62
C PHE A 39 1.37 -14.07 15.42
N ARG A 40 0.05 -14.01 15.38
CA ARG A 40 -0.75 -14.48 14.25
C ARG A 40 -0.73 -13.45 13.14
N SER A 41 -1.02 -13.86 11.88
CA SER A 41 -0.94 -12.89 10.78
C SER A 41 -1.92 -13.14 9.64
N VAL A 42 -2.23 -12.05 8.91
CA VAL A 42 -2.82 -12.05 7.57
C VAL A 42 -1.76 -11.53 6.61
N HIS A 43 -1.43 -12.30 5.58
CA HIS A 43 -0.38 -11.95 4.60
C HIS A 43 -1.01 -11.44 3.31
N VAL A 44 -0.65 -10.23 2.87
CA VAL A 44 -1.31 -9.52 1.77
C VAL A 44 -0.35 -9.25 0.63
N ALA A 45 -0.53 -9.92 -0.51
CA ALA A 45 0.16 -9.66 -1.78
C ALA A 45 -0.80 -9.08 -2.83
N GLY A 46 -0.26 -8.63 -3.95
CA GLY A 46 -1.00 -8.10 -5.09
C GLY A 46 -0.30 -6.91 -5.73
N SER A 47 -0.87 -6.36 -6.81
CA SER A 47 -0.33 -5.14 -7.43
C SER A 47 -0.98 -3.89 -6.85
N ASN A 48 -2.30 -3.79 -6.88
CA ASN A 48 -3.04 -2.64 -6.39
C ASN A 48 -3.92 -3.03 -5.19
N GLY A 49 -3.96 -2.17 -4.16
CA GLY A 49 -4.85 -2.33 -3.01
C GLY A 49 -4.24 -3.00 -1.78
N LYS A 50 -3.02 -3.53 -1.83
CA LYS A 50 -2.36 -4.21 -0.69
C LYS A 50 -2.45 -3.41 0.62
N GLY A 51 -1.91 -2.19 0.64
CA GLY A 51 -1.90 -1.33 1.82
C GLY A 51 -3.31 -0.98 2.32
N SER A 52 -4.27 -0.72 1.41
CA SER A 52 -5.66 -0.48 1.79
C SER A 52 -6.30 -1.69 2.48
N VAL A 53 -6.08 -2.90 1.94
CA VAL A 53 -6.58 -4.15 2.52
C VAL A 53 -5.92 -4.43 3.86
N SER A 54 -4.60 -4.22 3.98
CA SER A 54 -3.87 -4.39 5.24
C SER A 54 -4.37 -3.43 6.31
N ALA A 55 -4.56 -2.14 5.97
CA ALA A 55 -5.09 -1.14 6.89
C ALA A 55 -6.54 -1.43 7.32
N MET A 56 -7.41 -1.86 6.40
CA MET A 56 -8.78 -2.28 6.71
C MET A 56 -8.79 -3.52 7.63
N THR A 57 -7.92 -4.48 7.38
CA THR A 57 -7.78 -5.69 8.20
C THR A 57 -7.30 -5.33 9.61
N GLU A 58 -6.24 -4.52 9.75
CA GLU A 58 -5.79 -4.03 11.07
C GLU A 58 -6.91 -3.29 11.80
N SER A 59 -7.60 -2.39 11.09
CA SER A 59 -8.68 -1.61 11.70
C SER A 59 -9.82 -2.50 12.24
N ILE A 60 -10.19 -3.57 11.54
CA ILE A 60 -11.17 -4.57 12.01
C ILE A 60 -10.66 -5.24 13.30
N LEU A 61 -9.42 -5.74 13.29
CA LEU A 61 -8.80 -6.44 14.40
C LEU A 61 -8.72 -5.56 15.64
N ARG A 62 -8.29 -4.32 15.48
CA ARG A 62 -8.22 -3.31 16.54
C ARG A 62 -9.60 -2.97 17.11
N HIS A 63 -10.65 -2.88 16.29
CA HIS A 63 -12.01 -2.61 16.77
C HIS A 63 -12.66 -3.82 17.42
N GLN A 64 -12.14 -5.03 17.20
CA GLN A 64 -12.48 -6.21 18.00
C GLN A 64 -11.84 -6.17 19.38
N GLY A 65 -10.77 -5.40 19.56
CA GLY A 65 -10.05 -5.32 20.83
C GLY A 65 -8.72 -6.05 20.85
N TYR A 66 -8.30 -6.67 19.72
CA TYR A 66 -6.97 -7.26 19.60
C TYR A 66 -5.88 -6.18 19.60
N ARG A 67 -4.73 -6.53 20.13
CA ARG A 67 -3.51 -5.75 19.90
C ARG A 67 -3.01 -6.04 18.51
N ALA A 68 -3.45 -5.20 17.55
CA ALA A 68 -3.28 -5.42 16.13
C ALA A 68 -2.03 -4.73 15.57
N GLY A 69 -1.20 -5.48 14.86
CA GLY A 69 -0.05 -4.96 14.12
C GLY A 69 -0.40 -4.63 12.66
N LEU A 70 0.25 -3.62 12.11
CA LEU A 70 0.21 -3.28 10.69
C LEU A 70 1.64 -3.07 10.17
N TYR A 71 2.05 -3.88 9.19
CA TYR A 71 3.28 -3.69 8.46
C TYR A 71 2.99 -3.40 6.99
N THR A 72 3.43 -2.25 6.49
CA THR A 72 3.17 -1.79 5.12
C THR A 72 4.39 -1.14 4.49
N SER A 73 4.44 -1.10 3.16
CA SER A 73 5.51 -0.44 2.43
C SER A 73 5.06 0.05 1.02
N PRO A 74 5.67 1.16 0.55
CA PRO A 74 6.48 2.12 1.28
C PRO A 74 5.65 3.06 2.16
N HIS A 75 6.28 3.93 2.96
CA HIS A 75 5.62 5.01 3.71
C HIS A 75 5.29 6.21 2.81
N LEU A 76 4.38 7.06 3.24
CA LEU A 76 3.98 8.27 2.50
C LEU A 76 4.86 9.47 2.89
N VAL A 77 5.00 9.76 4.18
CA VAL A 77 5.76 10.89 4.72
C VAL A 77 6.82 10.44 5.73
N ASP A 78 6.43 9.67 6.74
CA ASP A 78 7.28 9.27 7.85
C ASP A 78 7.61 7.78 7.76
N PHE A 79 8.89 7.40 7.89
CA PHE A 79 9.32 6.01 7.91
C PHE A 79 8.51 5.14 8.87
N ARG A 80 8.13 5.70 10.03
CA ARG A 80 7.39 4.99 11.09
C ARG A 80 5.99 4.54 10.66
N GLU A 81 5.42 5.12 9.60
CA GLU A 81 4.14 4.68 9.02
C GLU A 81 4.15 3.21 8.60
N ARG A 82 5.36 2.65 8.31
CA ARG A 82 5.52 1.26 7.91
C ARG A 82 5.18 0.28 9.03
N ILE A 83 5.28 0.70 10.30
CA ILE A 83 5.18 -0.16 11.49
C ILE A 83 4.24 0.50 12.47
N GLN A 84 3.04 -0.07 12.60
CA GLN A 84 2.02 0.47 13.49
C GLN A 84 1.46 -0.63 14.41
N ILE A 85 1.06 -0.24 15.61
CA ILE A 85 0.29 -1.08 16.55
C ILE A 85 -0.95 -0.29 16.95
N ASN A 86 -2.12 -0.87 16.76
CA ASN A 86 -3.41 -0.22 17.03
C ASN A 86 -3.56 1.17 16.38
N GLY A 87 -3.07 1.32 15.15
CA GLY A 87 -3.11 2.58 14.39
C GLY A 87 -2.10 3.64 14.85
N VAL A 88 -1.20 3.30 15.79
CA VAL A 88 -0.14 4.20 16.28
C VAL A 88 1.20 3.75 15.70
N VAL A 89 1.92 4.67 15.09
CA VAL A 89 3.26 4.41 14.53
C VAL A 89 4.27 4.06 15.62
N ILE A 90 5.28 3.27 15.30
CA ILE A 90 6.37 2.93 16.22
C ILE A 90 7.00 4.20 16.81
N PRO A 91 7.22 4.29 18.15
CA PRO A 91 7.90 5.44 18.76
C PRO A 91 9.35 5.58 18.29
N GLU A 92 9.85 6.81 18.15
CA GLU A 92 11.22 7.09 17.71
C GLU A 92 12.26 6.40 18.59
N GLU A 93 12.09 6.45 19.91
CA GLU A 93 13.00 5.81 20.87
C GLU A 93 13.06 4.28 20.68
N THR A 94 11.88 3.65 20.42
CA THR A 94 11.79 2.21 20.17
C THR A 94 12.47 1.86 18.86
N LEU A 95 12.23 2.66 17.81
CA LEU A 95 12.86 2.49 16.50
C LEU A 95 14.40 2.56 16.63
N CYS A 96 14.91 3.60 17.29
CA CYS A 96 16.35 3.78 17.49
C CYS A 96 16.97 2.62 18.25
N ARG A 97 16.35 2.14 19.31
CA ARG A 97 16.83 1.01 20.11
C ARG A 97 16.89 -0.29 19.28
N LEU A 98 15.79 -0.62 18.60
CA LEU A 98 15.73 -1.85 17.79
C LEU A 98 16.69 -1.81 16.61
N VAL A 99 16.88 -0.65 15.98
CA VAL A 99 17.87 -0.50 14.91
C VAL A 99 19.28 -0.69 15.43
N GLU A 100 19.60 -0.18 16.62
CA GLU A 100 20.92 -0.38 17.22
C GLU A 100 21.21 -1.86 17.53
N GLU A 101 20.21 -2.59 18.02
CA GLU A 101 20.28 -4.03 18.23
C GLU A 101 20.47 -4.81 16.92
N LEU A 102 19.63 -4.54 15.92
CA LEU A 102 19.69 -5.15 14.59
C LEU A 102 21.02 -4.87 13.89
N ARG A 103 21.56 -3.66 14.07
CA ARG A 103 22.83 -3.26 13.46
C ARG A 103 23.99 -4.19 13.84
N GLY A 104 24.09 -4.60 15.10
CA GLY A 104 25.10 -5.55 15.55
C GLY A 104 24.99 -6.88 14.79
N HIS A 105 23.78 -7.43 14.64
CA HIS A 105 23.55 -8.67 13.90
C HIS A 105 23.86 -8.52 12.40
N VAL A 106 23.47 -7.39 11.79
CA VAL A 106 23.75 -7.09 10.37
C VAL A 106 25.27 -7.00 10.13
N GLU A 107 26.00 -6.32 11.01
CA GLU A 107 27.46 -6.20 10.92
C GLU A 107 28.13 -7.58 11.05
N ASP A 108 27.71 -8.43 11.98
CA ASP A 108 28.19 -9.81 12.12
C ASP A 108 27.92 -10.67 10.89
N MET A 109 26.71 -10.58 10.32
CA MET A 109 26.37 -11.30 9.09
C MET A 109 27.24 -10.85 7.91
N ASN A 110 27.53 -9.56 7.84
CA ASN A 110 28.39 -8.99 6.79
C ASN A 110 29.86 -9.47 6.88
N LEU A 111 30.34 -9.81 8.07
CA LEU A 111 31.69 -10.40 8.26
C LEU A 111 31.80 -11.82 7.67
N VAL A 112 30.69 -12.53 7.52
CA VAL A 112 30.65 -13.89 6.94
C VAL A 112 30.85 -13.85 5.42
N SER A 113 30.05 -13.06 4.73
CA SER A 113 30.19 -12.80 3.28
C SER A 113 29.38 -11.56 2.86
N LYS A 114 29.72 -10.99 1.69
CA LYS A 114 28.95 -9.87 1.11
C LYS A 114 27.52 -10.30 0.70
N GLU A 115 27.33 -11.56 0.35
CA GLU A 115 26.03 -12.13 0.01
C GLU A 115 25.13 -12.23 1.23
N SER A 116 25.70 -12.42 2.43
CA SER A 116 24.99 -12.54 3.70
C SER A 116 24.54 -11.20 4.28
N HIS A 117 24.91 -10.07 3.66
CA HIS A 117 24.49 -8.75 4.13
C HIS A 117 22.99 -8.53 3.87
N PRO A 118 22.16 -8.31 4.92
CA PRO A 118 20.74 -8.03 4.75
C PRO A 118 20.48 -6.71 4.01
N THR A 119 19.43 -6.69 3.22
CA THR A 119 18.95 -5.51 2.49
C THR A 119 18.16 -4.58 3.40
N PHE A 120 17.92 -3.35 2.95
CA PHE A 120 17.01 -2.40 3.62
C PHE A 120 15.66 -3.03 3.97
N PHE A 121 15.04 -3.76 3.02
CA PHE A 121 13.72 -4.33 3.24
C PHE A 121 13.75 -5.52 4.21
N GLU A 122 14.79 -6.36 4.19
CA GLU A 122 14.95 -7.43 5.17
C GLU A 122 15.15 -6.88 6.58
N VAL A 123 15.96 -5.84 6.76
CA VAL A 123 16.15 -5.18 8.06
C VAL A 123 14.87 -4.52 8.55
N THR A 124 14.14 -3.81 7.69
CA THR A 124 12.87 -3.17 8.10
C THR A 124 11.78 -4.19 8.41
N THR A 125 11.77 -5.35 7.75
CA THR A 125 10.86 -6.46 8.07
C THR A 125 11.19 -7.07 9.43
N ALA A 126 12.47 -7.35 9.71
CA ALA A 126 12.91 -7.86 11.02
C ALA A 126 12.59 -6.86 12.14
N LEU A 127 12.81 -5.56 11.90
CA LEU A 127 12.45 -4.48 12.82
C LEU A 127 10.96 -4.49 13.18
N ALA A 128 10.09 -4.62 12.17
CA ALA A 128 8.64 -4.67 12.38
C ALA A 128 8.23 -5.88 13.21
N PHE A 129 8.75 -7.05 12.90
CA PHE A 129 8.40 -8.28 13.59
C PHE A 129 8.93 -8.29 15.03
N SER A 130 10.14 -7.77 15.27
CA SER A 130 10.68 -7.61 16.63
C SER A 130 9.82 -6.64 17.45
N HIS A 131 9.41 -5.51 16.87
CA HIS A 131 8.52 -4.57 17.54
C HIS A 131 7.17 -5.21 17.89
N PHE A 132 6.59 -6.00 16.99
CA PHE A 132 5.32 -6.70 17.23
C PHE A 132 5.45 -7.72 18.36
N ALA A 133 6.48 -8.56 18.35
CA ALA A 133 6.73 -9.56 19.36
C ALA A 133 6.95 -8.93 20.75
N GLU A 134 7.85 -7.97 20.89
CA GLU A 134 8.13 -7.27 22.14
C GLU A 134 6.90 -6.54 22.70
N SER A 135 6.06 -6.01 21.80
CA SER A 135 4.85 -5.30 22.20
C SER A 135 3.66 -6.23 22.49
N GLY A 136 3.81 -7.54 22.33
CA GLY A 136 2.72 -8.50 22.54
C GLY A 136 1.58 -8.33 21.56
N VAL A 137 1.89 -8.07 20.27
CA VAL A 137 0.90 -8.07 19.19
C VAL A 137 0.30 -9.47 19.09
N GLU A 138 -1.03 -9.55 19.05
CA GLU A 138 -1.75 -10.82 18.97
C GLU A 138 -1.93 -11.26 17.52
N VAL A 139 -2.21 -10.29 16.63
CA VAL A 139 -2.42 -10.53 15.21
C VAL A 139 -1.99 -9.34 14.37
N ALA A 140 -1.30 -9.58 13.25
CA ALA A 140 -0.79 -8.52 12.37
C ALA A 140 -1.30 -8.67 10.93
N ALA A 141 -1.62 -7.55 10.29
CA ALA A 141 -1.76 -7.46 8.84
C ALA A 141 -0.38 -7.10 8.24
N VAL A 142 0.15 -7.99 7.40
CA VAL A 142 1.50 -7.87 6.84
C VAL A 142 1.42 -7.75 5.33
N GLU A 143 1.81 -6.58 4.81
CA GLU A 143 1.89 -6.31 3.38
C GLU A 143 3.21 -6.80 2.79
N VAL A 144 3.15 -7.52 1.67
CA VAL A 144 4.30 -7.89 0.84
C VAL A 144 4.90 -6.64 0.19
N GLY A 145 6.21 -6.49 0.24
CA GLY A 145 6.91 -5.38 -0.42
C GLY A 145 6.88 -5.51 -1.94
N MET A 146 7.36 -6.63 -2.47
CA MET A 146 7.42 -6.88 -3.91
C MET A 146 7.30 -8.38 -4.24
N GLY A 147 6.45 -8.70 -5.24
CA GLY A 147 6.24 -10.08 -5.65
C GLY A 147 5.49 -10.89 -4.60
N GLY A 148 6.19 -11.74 -3.89
CA GLY A 148 5.67 -12.56 -2.79
C GLY A 148 6.57 -13.73 -2.44
N ARG A 149 6.85 -14.62 -3.36
CA ARG A 149 7.59 -15.88 -3.15
C ARG A 149 8.93 -15.70 -2.43
N LEU A 150 9.69 -14.69 -2.82
CA LEU A 150 11.02 -14.35 -2.28
C LEU A 150 11.04 -13.02 -1.54
N ASP A 151 9.87 -12.52 -1.16
CA ASP A 151 9.75 -11.31 -0.34
C ASP A 151 10.13 -11.59 1.12
N ALA A 152 10.82 -10.66 1.76
CA ALA A 152 11.27 -10.84 3.15
C ALA A 152 10.12 -11.15 4.13
N THR A 153 8.90 -10.70 3.84
CA THR A 153 7.73 -11.00 4.66
C THR A 153 7.28 -12.46 4.56
N ASN A 154 7.72 -13.21 3.54
CA ASN A 154 7.26 -14.59 3.29
C ASN A 154 7.85 -15.64 4.26
N VAL A 155 8.50 -15.21 5.32
CA VAL A 155 8.96 -16.04 6.45
C VAL A 155 7.86 -16.31 7.48
N ILE A 156 6.75 -15.59 7.42
CA ILE A 156 5.60 -15.81 8.33
C ILE A 156 4.76 -17.03 7.95
N SER A 157 4.03 -17.56 8.92
CA SER A 157 3.01 -18.60 8.76
C SER A 157 1.61 -18.00 9.01
N PRO A 158 0.98 -17.41 7.97
CA PRO A 158 -0.26 -16.66 8.16
C PRO A 158 -1.47 -17.57 8.39
N ASP A 159 -2.49 -17.03 9.05
CA ASP A 159 -3.81 -17.66 9.18
C ASP A 159 -4.70 -17.45 7.95
N CYS A 160 -4.42 -16.41 7.18
CA CYS A 160 -5.11 -16.09 5.96
C CYS A 160 -4.16 -15.43 4.96
N THR A 161 -4.25 -15.81 3.69
CA THR A 161 -3.52 -15.20 2.59
C THR A 161 -4.47 -14.39 1.73
N ILE A 162 -4.11 -13.14 1.43
CA ILE A 162 -4.87 -12.30 0.50
C ILE A 162 -4.01 -12.00 -0.71
N ILE A 163 -4.56 -12.21 -1.90
CA ILE A 163 -3.96 -11.78 -3.16
C ILE A 163 -4.92 -10.79 -3.81
N THR A 164 -4.58 -9.50 -3.75
CA THR A 164 -5.38 -8.43 -4.35
C THR A 164 -5.28 -8.47 -5.88
N ARG A 165 -5.85 -7.49 -6.58
CA ARG A 165 -5.77 -7.47 -8.05
C ARG A 165 -4.33 -7.42 -8.55
N ILE A 166 -4.07 -8.18 -9.62
CA ILE A 166 -2.77 -8.30 -10.28
C ILE A 166 -2.78 -7.46 -11.55
N SER A 167 -1.74 -6.67 -11.75
CA SER A 167 -1.48 -5.90 -12.97
C SER A 167 0.01 -5.95 -13.31
N LEU A 168 0.37 -5.49 -14.50
CA LEU A 168 1.77 -5.39 -14.91
C LEU A 168 2.49 -4.35 -14.04
N GLU A 169 3.42 -4.84 -13.23
CA GLU A 169 4.28 -4.03 -12.37
C GLU A 169 5.63 -4.72 -12.16
N HIS A 170 6.66 -3.97 -11.83
CA HIS A 170 8.00 -4.50 -11.53
C HIS A 170 8.50 -5.56 -12.54
N THR A 171 8.19 -5.36 -13.83
CA THR A 171 8.45 -6.34 -14.89
C THR A 171 9.92 -6.75 -15.01
N LYS A 172 10.83 -5.90 -14.59
CA LYS A 172 12.27 -6.20 -14.49
C LYS A 172 12.59 -7.36 -13.54
N TYR A 173 11.77 -7.59 -12.51
CA TYR A 173 12.01 -8.57 -11.44
C TYR A 173 10.99 -9.71 -11.42
N LEU A 174 9.73 -9.43 -11.73
CA LEU A 174 8.62 -10.35 -11.54
C LEU A 174 8.19 -11.07 -12.84
N GLY A 175 8.74 -10.64 -13.99
CA GLY A 175 8.39 -11.18 -15.30
C GLY A 175 7.55 -10.23 -16.15
N ASN A 176 7.34 -10.61 -17.42
CA ASN A 176 6.82 -9.72 -18.46
C ASN A 176 5.32 -9.93 -18.77
N ASN A 177 4.65 -10.79 -18.03
CA ASN A 177 3.22 -11.10 -18.23
C ASN A 177 2.52 -11.38 -16.89
N LEU A 178 1.19 -11.36 -16.91
CA LEU A 178 0.37 -11.54 -15.71
C LEU A 178 0.55 -12.90 -15.05
N VAL A 179 0.79 -13.95 -15.81
CA VAL A 179 1.00 -15.33 -15.32
C VAL A 179 2.26 -15.41 -14.44
N GLN A 180 3.38 -14.83 -14.91
CA GLN A 180 4.62 -14.79 -14.14
C GLN A 180 4.47 -13.98 -12.84
N ILE A 181 3.88 -12.78 -12.94
CA ILE A 181 3.64 -11.93 -11.78
C ILE A 181 2.70 -12.61 -10.78
N ALA A 182 1.64 -13.29 -11.27
CA ALA A 182 0.73 -14.07 -10.44
C ALA A 182 1.45 -15.22 -9.73
N GLY A 183 2.38 -15.92 -10.40
CA GLY A 183 3.20 -16.98 -9.82
C GLY A 183 4.06 -16.49 -8.66
N GLU A 184 4.72 -15.31 -8.81
CA GLU A 184 5.49 -14.72 -7.72
C GLU A 184 4.60 -14.34 -6.51
N LYS A 185 3.41 -13.78 -6.77
CA LYS A 185 2.47 -13.42 -5.70
C LYS A 185 1.84 -14.65 -5.04
N ALA A 186 1.48 -15.68 -5.81
CA ALA A 186 0.96 -16.95 -5.29
C ALA A 186 1.98 -17.71 -4.42
N GLY A 187 3.26 -17.34 -4.50
CA GLY A 187 4.32 -17.87 -3.65
C GLY A 187 4.13 -17.64 -2.14
N ILE A 188 3.25 -16.72 -1.73
CA ILE A 188 2.93 -16.50 -0.30
C ILE A 188 1.89 -17.51 0.24
N ILE A 189 1.26 -18.30 -0.61
CA ILE A 189 0.26 -19.28 -0.19
C ILE A 189 0.96 -20.37 0.63
N LYS A 190 0.49 -20.66 1.84
CA LYS A 190 1.00 -21.72 2.72
C LYS A 190 0.00 -22.85 2.80
N SER A 191 0.48 -24.09 2.99
CA SER A 191 -0.35 -25.31 3.00
C SER A 191 -1.50 -25.22 4.00
N GLY A 192 -2.71 -25.51 3.55
CA GLY A 192 -3.93 -25.49 4.36
C GLY A 192 -4.42 -24.10 4.80
N VAL A 193 -3.85 -23.02 4.25
CA VAL A 193 -4.26 -21.64 4.54
C VAL A 193 -5.21 -21.13 3.46
N SER A 194 -6.36 -20.59 3.86
CA SER A 194 -7.33 -20.00 2.93
C SER A 194 -6.74 -18.85 2.15
N VAL A 195 -7.05 -18.77 0.86
CA VAL A 195 -6.68 -17.70 -0.05
C VAL A 195 -7.90 -16.87 -0.40
N ILE A 196 -7.82 -15.57 -0.22
CA ILE A 196 -8.84 -14.60 -0.65
C ILE A 196 -8.29 -13.80 -1.81
N THR A 197 -9.09 -13.64 -2.87
CA THR A 197 -8.67 -12.83 -4.02
C THR A 197 -9.82 -12.03 -4.62
N ALA A 198 -9.48 -10.86 -5.20
CA ALA A 198 -10.39 -10.07 -6.03
C ALA A 198 -10.12 -10.25 -7.53
N GLU A 199 -9.28 -11.24 -7.91
CA GLU A 199 -9.10 -11.60 -9.31
C GLU A 199 -10.37 -12.24 -9.87
N SER A 200 -10.68 -11.89 -11.13
CA SER A 200 -11.77 -12.56 -11.85
C SER A 200 -11.43 -14.03 -12.06
N SER A 201 -12.39 -14.93 -11.79
CA SER A 201 -12.23 -16.38 -12.03
C SER A 201 -11.95 -16.73 -13.51
N GLU A 202 -12.15 -15.80 -14.42
CA GLU A 202 -11.86 -15.94 -15.85
C GLU A 202 -10.46 -15.46 -16.24
N SER A 203 -9.70 -14.81 -15.31
CA SER A 203 -8.37 -14.26 -15.61
C SER A 203 -7.28 -15.34 -15.60
N GLU A 204 -6.25 -15.14 -16.42
CA GLU A 204 -5.05 -16.00 -16.38
C GLU A 204 -4.35 -15.95 -15.02
N ALA A 205 -4.36 -14.78 -14.37
CA ALA A 205 -3.80 -14.59 -13.04
C ALA A 205 -4.53 -15.44 -11.99
N PHE A 206 -5.87 -15.53 -12.05
CA PHE A 206 -6.66 -16.38 -11.18
C PHE A 206 -6.31 -17.86 -11.38
N SER A 207 -6.15 -18.32 -12.62
CA SER A 207 -5.80 -19.71 -12.91
C SER A 207 -4.50 -20.12 -12.21
N VAL A 208 -3.50 -19.25 -12.19
CA VAL A 208 -2.22 -19.46 -11.47
C VAL A 208 -2.43 -19.53 -9.95
N ILE A 209 -3.22 -18.59 -9.39
CA ILE A 209 -3.54 -18.58 -7.96
C ILE A 209 -4.28 -19.85 -7.55
N ALA A 210 -5.28 -20.25 -8.34
CA ALA A 210 -6.10 -21.42 -8.07
C ALA A 210 -5.29 -22.73 -8.13
N GLU A 211 -4.37 -22.86 -9.09
CA GLU A 211 -3.48 -24.02 -9.20
C GLU A 211 -2.53 -24.11 -8.00
N ALA A 212 -1.85 -22.99 -7.65
CA ALA A 212 -0.98 -22.94 -6.49
C ALA A 212 -1.72 -23.23 -5.16
N ALA A 213 -2.95 -22.77 -5.03
CA ALA A 213 -3.79 -23.07 -3.88
C ALA A 213 -4.20 -24.56 -3.84
N LYS A 214 -4.57 -25.13 -4.98
CA LYS A 214 -4.93 -26.54 -5.10
C LYS A 214 -3.76 -27.47 -4.73
N GLU A 215 -2.56 -27.18 -5.21
CA GLU A 215 -1.35 -27.96 -4.88
C GLU A 215 -1.06 -27.98 -3.37
N LYS A 216 -1.42 -26.92 -2.67
CA LYS A 216 -1.22 -26.75 -1.21
C LYS A 216 -2.44 -27.12 -0.38
N GLY A 217 -3.51 -27.64 -0.99
CA GLY A 217 -4.75 -27.98 -0.29
C GLY A 217 -5.48 -26.80 0.34
N CYS A 218 -5.39 -25.63 -0.30
CA CYS A 218 -5.95 -24.37 0.22
C CYS A 218 -7.29 -24.06 -0.41
N PRO A 219 -8.33 -23.72 0.34
CA PRO A 219 -9.57 -23.16 -0.22
C PRO A 219 -9.32 -21.75 -0.77
N VAL A 220 -9.92 -21.46 -1.92
CA VAL A 220 -9.90 -20.12 -2.53
C VAL A 220 -11.27 -19.49 -2.36
N ARG A 221 -11.31 -18.21 -1.94
CA ARG A 221 -12.50 -17.38 -1.81
C ARG A 221 -12.40 -16.19 -2.76
N VAL A 222 -13.32 -16.10 -3.69
CA VAL A 222 -13.34 -15.06 -4.72
C VAL A 222 -14.31 -13.96 -4.34
N VAL A 223 -13.83 -12.72 -4.27
CA VAL A 223 -14.66 -11.54 -4.03
C VAL A 223 -15.60 -11.32 -5.22
N GLY A 224 -16.88 -11.12 -4.94
CA GLY A 224 -17.95 -11.05 -5.94
C GLY A 224 -18.60 -12.39 -6.27
N GLN A 225 -18.00 -13.51 -5.84
CA GLN A 225 -18.59 -14.86 -5.98
C GLN A 225 -18.87 -15.49 -4.61
N ASP A 226 -17.83 -15.79 -3.83
CA ASP A 226 -17.95 -16.36 -2.49
C ASP A 226 -18.17 -15.29 -1.41
N ILE A 227 -17.61 -14.10 -1.63
CA ILE A 227 -17.73 -12.94 -0.75
C ILE A 227 -18.54 -11.88 -1.50
N GLN A 228 -19.84 -11.83 -1.21
CA GLN A 228 -20.74 -10.89 -1.86
C GLN A 228 -20.55 -9.47 -1.35
N TRP A 229 -20.51 -8.52 -2.24
CA TRP A 229 -20.52 -7.08 -1.94
C TRP A 229 -21.20 -6.29 -3.06
N ARG A 230 -21.70 -5.12 -2.74
CA ARG A 230 -22.34 -4.23 -3.71
C ARG A 230 -22.11 -2.78 -3.35
N LEU A 231 -21.64 -1.98 -4.31
CA LEU A 231 -21.61 -0.53 -4.18
C LEU A 231 -23.04 0.00 -4.18
N ILE A 232 -23.40 0.77 -3.15
CA ILE A 232 -24.71 1.45 -3.03
C ILE A 232 -24.57 2.89 -3.52
N GLY A 233 -23.49 3.58 -3.15
CA GLY A 233 -23.23 4.94 -3.57
C GLY A 233 -21.85 5.43 -3.13
N SER A 234 -21.40 6.50 -3.76
CA SER A 234 -20.19 7.24 -3.37
C SER A 234 -20.50 8.71 -3.25
N SER A 235 -19.95 9.34 -2.23
CA SER A 235 -20.04 10.78 -1.98
C SER A 235 -18.74 11.27 -1.34
N LEU A 236 -18.60 12.58 -1.13
CA LEU A 236 -17.41 13.12 -0.45
C LEU A 236 -17.30 12.69 1.03
N GLN A 237 -18.36 12.10 1.60
CA GLN A 237 -18.35 11.51 2.95
C GLN A 237 -17.92 10.05 2.97
N GLY A 238 -17.57 9.47 1.83
CA GLY A 238 -17.12 8.09 1.71
C GLY A 238 -17.93 7.25 0.74
N THR A 239 -17.62 5.97 0.73
CA THR A 239 -18.22 4.94 -0.12
C THR A 239 -19.22 4.12 0.71
N LEU A 240 -20.49 4.13 0.35
CA LEU A 240 -21.53 3.30 0.97
C LEU A 240 -21.65 1.98 0.20
N MET A 241 -21.59 0.87 0.90
CA MET A 241 -21.64 -0.47 0.33
C MET A 241 -22.37 -1.46 1.23
N SER A 242 -22.81 -2.57 0.64
CA SER A 242 -23.26 -3.74 1.37
C SER A 242 -22.22 -4.84 1.23
N ILE A 243 -21.84 -5.51 2.33
CA ILE A 243 -20.85 -6.58 2.34
C ILE A 243 -21.37 -7.76 3.14
N GLY A 244 -21.44 -8.93 2.52
CA GLY A 244 -21.77 -10.19 3.18
C GLY A 244 -23.03 -10.08 4.06
N ASP A 245 -22.93 -10.60 5.25
CA ASP A 245 -23.97 -10.64 6.27
C ASP A 245 -23.95 -9.45 7.25
N ILE A 246 -22.91 -8.60 7.23
CA ILE A 246 -22.87 -7.38 8.05
C ILE A 246 -23.73 -6.22 7.51
N GLY A 247 -24.26 -6.37 6.29
CA GLY A 247 -25.14 -5.39 5.68
C GLY A 247 -24.44 -4.13 5.17
N GLU A 248 -25.06 -2.96 5.39
CA GLU A 248 -24.58 -1.69 4.90
C GLU A 248 -23.46 -1.09 5.78
N VAL A 249 -22.36 -0.73 5.15
CA VAL A 249 -21.19 -0.07 5.80
C VAL A 249 -20.80 1.16 4.99
N ARG A 250 -20.51 2.25 5.67
CA ARG A 250 -19.92 3.45 5.08
C ARG A 250 -18.41 3.45 5.33
N LEU A 251 -17.66 3.24 4.27
CA LEU A 251 -16.20 3.30 4.27
C LEU A 251 -15.78 4.76 4.09
N PRO A 252 -14.90 5.34 4.94
CA PRO A 252 -14.46 6.73 4.80
C PRO A 252 -13.50 6.92 3.62
N LEU A 253 -12.94 5.83 3.09
CA LEU A 253 -12.07 5.88 1.91
C LEU A 253 -12.91 6.03 0.64
N LEU A 254 -12.50 6.98 -0.22
CA LEU A 254 -13.12 7.20 -1.51
C LEU A 254 -12.60 6.23 -2.56
N GLY A 255 -13.40 6.03 -3.59
CA GLY A 255 -13.07 5.19 -4.74
C GLY A 255 -13.86 3.89 -4.77
N SER A 256 -14.47 3.61 -5.94
CA SER A 256 -15.27 2.40 -6.17
C SER A 256 -14.50 1.10 -5.96
N PHE A 257 -13.18 1.13 -6.22
CA PHE A 257 -12.26 0.02 -6.01
C PHE A 257 -12.08 -0.34 -4.53
N GLN A 258 -12.36 0.57 -3.60
CA GLN A 258 -12.26 0.29 -2.17
C GLN A 258 -13.31 -0.72 -1.69
N GLY A 259 -14.39 -0.90 -2.45
CA GLY A 259 -15.39 -1.91 -2.15
C GLY A 259 -14.85 -3.34 -2.20
N ALA A 260 -14.10 -3.67 -3.25
CA ALA A 260 -13.45 -4.96 -3.35
C ALA A 260 -12.36 -5.14 -2.28
N ASN A 261 -11.61 -4.08 -1.94
CA ASN A 261 -10.62 -4.10 -0.86
C ASN A 261 -11.28 -4.38 0.50
N ALA A 262 -12.41 -3.72 0.79
CA ALA A 262 -13.17 -3.94 2.02
C ALA A 262 -13.76 -5.37 2.08
N ALA A 263 -14.22 -5.90 0.95
CA ALA A 263 -14.71 -7.27 0.87
C ALA A 263 -13.60 -8.30 1.12
N MET A 264 -12.35 -8.04 0.70
CA MET A 264 -11.21 -8.90 1.03
C MET A 264 -10.87 -8.84 2.53
N ALA A 265 -10.87 -7.66 3.14
CA ALA A 265 -10.64 -7.51 4.59
C ALA A 265 -11.76 -8.17 5.42
N TYR A 266 -13.03 -8.03 5.01
CA TYR A 266 -14.14 -8.78 5.58
C TYR A 266 -13.93 -10.30 5.47
N GLY A 267 -13.53 -10.78 4.29
CA GLY A 267 -13.23 -12.19 4.07
C GLY A 267 -12.11 -12.69 4.99
N ALA A 268 -11.06 -11.89 5.21
CA ALA A 268 -9.99 -12.23 6.15
C ALA A 268 -10.52 -12.36 7.59
N ALA A 269 -11.38 -11.43 8.05
CA ALA A 269 -12.00 -11.52 9.37
C ALA A 269 -12.81 -12.83 9.53
N ARG A 270 -13.56 -13.22 8.46
CA ARG A 270 -14.31 -14.50 8.48
C ARG A 270 -13.40 -15.73 8.49
N GLU A 271 -12.25 -15.69 7.80
CA GLU A 271 -11.28 -16.80 7.85
C GLU A 271 -10.59 -16.87 9.22
N LEU A 272 -10.24 -15.74 9.80
CA LEU A 272 -9.69 -15.68 11.17
C LEU A 272 -10.66 -16.25 12.19
N ASN A 273 -11.98 -15.97 12.05
CA ASN A 273 -13.03 -16.60 12.89
C ASN A 273 -13.02 -18.13 12.75
N ARG A 274 -12.89 -18.67 11.55
CA ARG A 274 -12.80 -20.13 11.35
C ARG A 274 -11.56 -20.74 11.98
N ARG A 275 -10.53 -19.93 12.22
CA ARG A 275 -9.28 -20.33 12.87
C ARG A 275 -9.22 -19.99 14.35
N GLY A 276 -10.36 -19.64 14.95
CA GLY A 276 -10.53 -19.46 16.39
C GLY A 276 -10.17 -18.08 16.94
N LEU A 277 -10.04 -17.05 16.08
CA LEU A 277 -10.09 -15.66 16.54
C LEU A 277 -11.55 -15.20 16.54
N GLU A 278 -12.02 -14.68 17.65
CA GLU A 278 -13.40 -14.16 17.75
C GLU A 278 -13.45 -12.72 17.21
N ILE A 279 -14.08 -12.51 16.04
CA ILE A 279 -14.28 -11.20 15.43
C ILE A 279 -15.77 -11.03 15.14
N GLU A 280 -16.42 -10.13 15.87
CA GLU A 280 -17.85 -9.86 15.79
C GLU A 280 -18.19 -9.01 14.55
N ASP A 281 -19.43 -9.14 14.06
CA ASP A 281 -19.94 -8.38 12.92
C ASP A 281 -19.88 -6.87 13.16
N ASP A 282 -20.19 -6.43 14.37
CA ASP A 282 -20.09 -5.04 14.79
C ASP A 282 -18.64 -4.52 14.75
N ALA A 283 -17.68 -5.35 15.16
CA ALA A 283 -16.26 -4.99 15.05
C ALA A 283 -15.81 -4.85 13.61
N ILE A 284 -16.27 -5.72 12.70
CA ILE A 284 -16.00 -5.62 11.28
C ILE A 284 -16.57 -4.31 10.71
N ALA A 285 -17.85 -4.02 11.01
CA ALA A 285 -18.51 -2.82 10.55
C ALA A 285 -17.83 -1.54 11.06
N ARG A 286 -17.52 -1.49 12.38
CA ARG A 286 -16.79 -0.36 12.98
C ARG A 286 -15.37 -0.21 12.41
N GLY A 287 -14.64 -1.30 12.25
CA GLY A 287 -13.29 -1.30 11.71
C GLY A 287 -13.24 -0.71 10.29
N LEU A 288 -14.16 -1.15 9.43
CA LEU A 288 -14.30 -0.60 8.08
C LEU A 288 -14.75 0.87 8.08
N SER A 289 -15.66 1.26 8.97
CA SER A 289 -16.17 2.63 9.05
C SER A 289 -15.18 3.64 9.66
N ASN A 290 -14.14 3.17 10.33
CA ASN A 290 -13.14 4.03 11.01
C ASN A 290 -11.72 3.86 10.44
N VAL A 291 -11.54 3.14 9.35
CA VAL A 291 -10.23 2.98 8.73
C VAL A 291 -9.69 4.31 8.22
N ARG A 292 -8.39 4.54 8.42
CA ARG A 292 -7.66 5.69 7.88
C ARG A 292 -6.50 5.17 7.04
N TRP A 293 -6.41 5.63 5.80
CA TRP A 293 -5.33 5.26 4.90
C TRP A 293 -5.00 6.43 3.97
N PRO A 294 -4.04 7.29 4.35
CA PRO A 294 -3.72 8.50 3.59
C PRO A 294 -3.27 8.23 2.15
N GLY A 295 -3.46 9.23 1.28
CA GLY A 295 -3.02 9.17 -0.12
C GLY A 295 -3.85 8.24 -1.01
N ARG A 296 -5.10 7.94 -0.65
CA ARG A 296 -6.05 7.16 -1.48
C ARG A 296 -7.31 7.96 -1.70
N LEU A 297 -7.35 8.77 -2.76
CA LEU A 297 -8.39 9.78 -3.00
C LEU A 297 -8.69 10.61 -1.73
N GLU A 298 -7.64 10.92 -0.98
CA GLU A 298 -7.72 11.64 0.28
C GLU A 298 -8.05 13.11 0.03
N ILE A 299 -9.19 13.58 0.52
CA ILE A 299 -9.56 15.00 0.47
C ILE A 299 -8.94 15.68 1.68
N VAL A 300 -7.94 16.52 1.45
CA VAL A 300 -7.22 17.28 2.50
C VAL A 300 -7.66 18.74 2.58
N GLY A 301 -8.39 19.25 1.60
CA GLY A 301 -8.93 20.61 1.56
C GLY A 301 -10.26 20.66 0.82
N THR A 302 -11.11 21.62 1.12
CA THR A 302 -12.49 21.69 0.61
C THR A 302 -12.81 22.91 -0.27
N MET A 303 -11.96 23.94 -0.27
CA MET A 303 -12.16 25.17 -1.07
C MET A 303 -10.82 25.75 -1.56
N PRO A 304 -10.28 25.33 -2.72
CA PRO A 304 -10.76 24.23 -3.60
C PRO A 304 -10.69 22.86 -2.94
N HIS A 305 -11.36 21.87 -3.52
CA HIS A 305 -11.11 20.50 -3.09
C HIS A 305 -9.69 20.08 -3.46
N VAL A 306 -8.86 19.76 -2.46
CA VAL A 306 -7.51 19.27 -2.66
C VAL A 306 -7.50 17.77 -2.40
N VAL A 307 -7.13 17.00 -3.41
CA VAL A 307 -7.18 15.54 -3.40
C VAL A 307 -5.77 14.98 -3.60
N PHE A 308 -5.36 14.07 -2.72
CA PHE A 308 -4.10 13.34 -2.81
C PHE A 308 -4.38 11.88 -3.16
N ASP A 309 -3.71 11.38 -4.22
CA ASP A 309 -3.82 9.98 -4.62
C ASP A 309 -2.49 9.45 -5.17
N VAL A 310 -2.02 8.31 -4.65
CA VAL A 310 -0.71 7.74 -5.00
C VAL A 310 -0.74 6.78 -6.18
N SER A 311 -1.79 6.78 -7.00
CA SER A 311 -1.87 5.94 -8.18
C SER A 311 -0.72 6.22 -9.14
N HIS A 312 -0.06 5.15 -9.57
CA HIS A 312 1.16 5.19 -10.36
C HIS A 312 1.19 4.08 -11.43
N THR A 313 0.04 3.51 -11.74
CA THR A 313 -0.17 2.55 -12.84
C THR A 313 -1.30 3.04 -13.73
N PRO A 314 -1.34 2.69 -15.04
CA PRO A 314 -2.45 3.07 -15.91
C PRO A 314 -3.82 2.64 -15.38
N ASP A 315 -3.94 1.41 -14.87
CA ASP A 315 -5.19 0.91 -14.29
C ASP A 315 -5.63 1.70 -13.05
N GLY A 316 -4.68 2.05 -12.17
CA GLY A 316 -4.94 2.90 -11.00
C GLY A 316 -5.37 4.31 -11.42
N ALA A 317 -4.67 4.92 -12.38
CA ALA A 317 -5.00 6.23 -12.91
C ALA A 317 -6.39 6.26 -13.58
N LYS A 318 -6.73 5.20 -14.32
CA LYS A 318 -8.07 5.03 -14.90
C LYS A 318 -9.16 5.01 -13.82
N ALA A 319 -9.00 4.15 -12.82
CA ALA A 319 -10.00 4.00 -11.75
C ALA A 319 -10.20 5.31 -10.97
N VAL A 320 -9.11 5.99 -10.61
CA VAL A 320 -9.15 7.29 -9.92
C VAL A 320 -9.79 8.38 -10.80
N ALA A 321 -9.45 8.43 -12.08
CA ALA A 321 -10.03 9.40 -13.00
C ALA A 321 -11.55 9.21 -13.16
N GLU A 322 -12.02 7.96 -13.27
CA GLU A 322 -13.44 7.62 -13.35
C GLU A 322 -14.20 7.97 -12.05
N ASP A 323 -13.59 7.76 -10.89
CA ASP A 323 -14.19 8.12 -9.61
C ASP A 323 -14.23 9.64 -9.40
N LEU A 324 -13.19 10.38 -9.79
CA LEU A 324 -13.19 11.84 -9.73
C LEU A 324 -14.25 12.45 -10.66
N ASP A 325 -14.39 11.93 -11.88
CA ASP A 325 -15.42 12.40 -12.83
C ASP A 325 -16.84 12.12 -12.32
N ARG A 326 -17.02 11.07 -11.51
CA ARG A 326 -18.29 10.73 -10.86
C ARG A 326 -18.58 11.58 -9.62
N LEU A 327 -17.54 11.86 -8.82
CA LEU A 327 -17.68 12.59 -7.54
C LEU A 327 -17.76 14.11 -7.74
N PHE A 328 -17.15 14.63 -8.79
CA PHE A 328 -17.05 16.06 -9.07
C PHE A 328 -17.53 16.39 -10.48
N SER A 329 -18.37 17.40 -10.60
CA SER A 329 -18.85 17.92 -11.89
C SER A 329 -17.82 18.86 -12.57
N GLN A 330 -16.79 19.28 -11.84
CA GLN A 330 -15.77 20.23 -12.29
C GLN A 330 -14.55 19.52 -12.86
N LYS A 331 -13.87 20.22 -13.80
CA LYS A 331 -12.59 19.76 -14.33
C LYS A 331 -11.46 19.90 -13.31
N VAL A 332 -10.52 18.99 -13.38
CA VAL A 332 -9.39 18.91 -12.47
C VAL A 332 -8.28 19.91 -12.84
N VAL A 333 -7.65 20.53 -11.85
CA VAL A 333 -6.30 21.12 -11.92
C VAL A 333 -5.34 20.01 -11.48
N LEU A 334 -4.56 19.47 -12.42
CA LEU A 334 -3.69 18.32 -12.18
C LEU A 334 -2.29 18.75 -11.78
N ILE A 335 -1.72 18.13 -10.75
CA ILE A 335 -0.29 18.11 -10.45
C ILE A 335 0.18 16.68 -10.60
N LEU A 336 1.08 16.44 -11.56
CA LEU A 336 1.54 15.10 -11.91
C LEU A 336 3.06 15.00 -11.82
N GLY A 337 3.55 14.03 -11.01
CA GLY A 337 4.96 13.64 -10.95
C GLY A 337 5.06 12.12 -10.88
N VAL A 338 5.82 11.51 -11.82
CA VAL A 338 5.86 10.06 -12.06
C VAL A 338 7.29 9.55 -11.98
N LEU A 339 7.48 8.31 -11.53
CA LEU A 339 8.79 7.65 -11.52
C LEU A 339 9.11 7.03 -12.88
N ASP A 340 10.40 6.95 -13.24
CA ASP A 340 10.93 6.55 -14.55
C ASP A 340 10.71 5.07 -14.91
N ASP A 341 10.36 4.25 -13.92
CA ASP A 341 10.01 2.84 -14.09
C ASP A 341 8.51 2.60 -14.40
N LYS A 342 7.71 3.68 -14.55
CA LYS A 342 6.25 3.60 -14.76
C LYS A 342 5.84 3.97 -16.19
N ASP A 343 4.68 3.49 -16.60
CA ASP A 343 4.05 3.87 -17.87
C ASP A 343 3.47 5.29 -17.77
N LEU A 344 4.34 6.28 -18.04
CA LEU A 344 3.99 7.69 -17.96
C LEU A 344 2.85 8.05 -18.95
N ASP A 345 2.91 7.55 -20.18
CA ASP A 345 1.97 7.94 -21.22
C ASP A 345 0.57 7.37 -20.92
N GLY A 346 0.48 6.15 -20.43
CA GLY A 346 -0.78 5.57 -19.95
C GLY A 346 -1.39 6.34 -18.77
N ILE A 347 -0.57 6.73 -17.78
CA ILE A 347 -1.02 7.53 -16.64
C ILE A 347 -1.49 8.92 -17.07
N ALA A 348 -0.67 9.62 -17.89
CA ALA A 348 -0.98 10.96 -18.38
C ALA A 348 -2.26 10.99 -19.24
N GLY A 349 -2.49 9.95 -20.05
CA GLY A 349 -3.70 9.80 -20.86
C GLY A 349 -4.98 9.74 -20.03
N HIS A 350 -4.98 9.02 -18.92
CA HIS A 350 -6.15 8.91 -18.04
C HIS A 350 -6.44 10.18 -17.26
N PHE A 351 -5.45 10.75 -16.58
CA PHE A 351 -5.64 11.98 -15.80
C PHE A 351 -5.83 13.21 -16.69
N GLY A 352 -5.18 13.27 -17.87
CA GLY A 352 -5.29 14.38 -18.81
C GLY A 352 -6.72 14.61 -19.30
N ARG A 353 -7.48 13.55 -19.57
CA ARG A 353 -8.87 13.63 -20.05
C ARG A 353 -9.81 14.39 -19.11
N ILE A 354 -9.61 14.27 -17.81
CA ILE A 354 -10.43 14.93 -16.80
C ILE A 354 -9.91 16.33 -16.42
N SER A 355 -8.72 16.71 -16.94
CA SER A 355 -8.01 17.92 -16.50
C SER A 355 -8.26 19.11 -17.42
N LYS A 356 -8.49 20.30 -16.83
CA LYS A 356 -8.55 21.58 -17.56
C LYS A 356 -7.17 22.23 -17.75
N CYS A 357 -6.26 21.96 -16.83
CA CYS A 357 -4.87 22.36 -16.91
C CYS A 357 -4.02 21.43 -16.03
N ALA A 358 -2.72 21.37 -16.30
CA ALA A 358 -1.79 20.56 -15.55
C ALA A 358 -0.50 21.30 -15.21
N ILE A 359 0.09 20.91 -14.08
CA ILE A 359 1.43 21.28 -13.65
C ILE A 359 2.23 19.98 -13.59
N ALA A 360 3.16 19.83 -14.51
CA ALA A 360 4.11 18.72 -14.53
C ALA A 360 5.23 19.03 -13.54
N THR A 361 5.55 18.07 -12.68
CA THR A 361 6.58 18.21 -11.65
C THR A 361 7.42 16.94 -11.51
N ALA A 362 8.49 17.02 -10.70
CA ALA A 362 9.33 15.89 -10.36
C ALA A 362 9.57 15.85 -8.85
N PRO A 363 9.27 14.73 -8.17
CA PRO A 363 9.64 14.57 -6.76
C PRO A 363 11.16 14.47 -6.59
N ALA A 364 11.67 14.82 -5.40
CA ALA A 364 13.09 14.88 -5.08
C ALA A 364 13.71 13.48 -4.92
N THR A 365 13.65 12.69 -5.99
CA THR A 365 14.28 11.36 -6.06
C THR A 365 14.95 11.17 -7.42
N PRO A 366 16.13 10.50 -7.47
CA PRO A 366 16.82 10.24 -8.75
C PRO A 366 16.02 9.33 -9.70
N ARG A 367 14.95 8.69 -9.21
CA ARG A 367 14.05 7.82 -9.98
C ARG A 367 12.90 8.58 -10.63
N ALA A 368 12.81 9.90 -10.48
CA ALA A 368 11.72 10.66 -11.08
C ALA A 368 11.95 10.90 -12.57
N TYR A 369 10.89 10.81 -13.39
CA TYR A 369 10.95 11.45 -14.71
C TYR A 369 11.21 12.95 -14.56
N PRO A 370 12.06 13.55 -15.43
CA PRO A 370 12.15 15.01 -15.51
C PRO A 370 10.78 15.65 -15.75
N ALA A 371 10.50 16.77 -15.08
CA ALA A 371 9.20 17.44 -15.19
C ALA A 371 8.84 17.83 -16.64
N GLU A 372 9.85 18.13 -17.49
CA GLU A 372 9.70 18.39 -18.91
C GLU A 372 9.15 17.17 -19.66
N ARG A 373 9.64 15.95 -19.33
CA ARG A 373 9.16 14.70 -19.94
C ARG A 373 7.71 14.41 -19.55
N VAL A 374 7.36 14.68 -18.27
CA VAL A 374 5.96 14.61 -17.82
C VAL A 374 5.08 15.61 -18.56
N ALA A 375 5.57 16.83 -18.77
CA ALA A 375 4.85 17.85 -19.52
C ALA A 375 4.64 17.46 -21.00
N GLU A 376 5.64 16.85 -21.63
CA GLU A 376 5.53 16.34 -23.02
C GLU A 376 4.39 15.33 -23.16
N SER A 377 4.32 14.36 -22.25
CA SER A 377 3.27 13.35 -22.22
C SER A 377 1.88 13.97 -22.01
N LEU A 378 1.77 14.99 -21.15
CA LEU A 378 0.50 15.66 -20.86
C LEU A 378 -0.01 16.57 -21.99
N ARG A 379 0.87 17.17 -22.82
CA ARG A 379 0.48 18.13 -23.87
C ARG A 379 -0.46 17.57 -24.92
N GLY A 380 -0.46 16.23 -25.10
CA GLY A 380 -1.41 15.55 -25.99
C GLY A 380 -2.83 15.42 -25.44
N HIS A 381 -3.02 15.68 -24.14
CA HIS A 381 -4.25 15.37 -23.41
C HIS A 381 -4.84 16.59 -22.67
N VAL A 382 -4.02 17.60 -22.36
CA VAL A 382 -4.40 18.75 -21.53
C VAL A 382 -4.17 20.06 -22.26
N PRO A 383 -5.15 20.99 -22.33
CA PRO A 383 -5.03 22.23 -23.10
C PRO A 383 -3.89 23.16 -22.64
N LYS A 384 -3.57 23.15 -21.35
CA LYS A 384 -2.55 24.01 -20.75
C LYS A 384 -1.69 23.23 -19.78
N VAL A 385 -0.41 23.07 -20.11
CA VAL A 385 0.59 22.41 -19.26
C VAL A 385 1.68 23.39 -18.89
N VAL A 386 2.02 23.44 -17.60
CA VAL A 386 3.11 24.25 -17.02
C VAL A 386 4.09 23.29 -16.37
N VAL A 387 5.38 23.61 -16.47
CA VAL A 387 6.44 22.86 -15.77
C VAL A 387 6.78 23.60 -14.45
N GLU A 388 6.93 22.81 -13.40
CA GLU A 388 7.41 23.25 -12.10
C GLU A 388 8.29 22.16 -11.48
N LEU A 389 9.54 22.47 -11.17
CA LEU A 389 10.51 21.47 -10.75
C LEU A 389 10.29 20.95 -9.33
N SER A 390 9.68 21.77 -8.46
CA SER A 390 9.40 21.41 -7.08
C SER A 390 7.92 21.04 -6.90
N VAL A 391 7.65 19.93 -6.26
CA VAL A 391 6.29 19.50 -5.91
C VAL A 391 5.59 20.54 -5.02
N VAL A 392 6.30 21.12 -4.06
CA VAL A 392 5.76 22.16 -3.17
C VAL A 392 5.37 23.41 -3.94
N GLU A 393 6.22 23.87 -4.85
CA GLU A 393 5.91 25.03 -5.69
C GLU A 393 4.80 24.73 -6.71
N ALA A 394 4.75 23.50 -7.24
CA ALA A 394 3.64 23.04 -8.06
C ALA A 394 2.32 23.10 -7.29
N LEU A 395 2.30 22.66 -6.02
CA LEU A 395 1.13 22.71 -5.16
C LEU A 395 0.71 24.18 -4.88
N ARG A 396 1.63 25.07 -4.54
CA ARG A 396 1.36 26.51 -4.35
C ARG A 396 0.75 27.16 -5.60
N LYS A 397 1.34 26.87 -6.77
CA LYS A 397 0.82 27.38 -8.05
C LYS A 397 -0.54 26.77 -8.39
N GLY A 398 -0.75 25.49 -8.08
CA GLY A 398 -2.04 24.82 -8.25
C GLY A 398 -3.13 25.48 -7.42
N LEU A 399 -2.87 25.71 -6.14
CA LEU A 399 -3.78 26.43 -5.23
C LEU A 399 -4.10 27.85 -5.70
N ALA A 400 -3.10 28.58 -6.22
CA ALA A 400 -3.31 29.94 -6.75
C ALA A 400 -4.11 29.97 -8.07
N LYS A 401 -4.12 28.87 -8.83
CA LYS A 401 -4.85 28.75 -10.12
C LYS A 401 -6.25 28.16 -9.98
N ALA A 402 -6.46 27.35 -8.96
CA ALA A 402 -7.74 26.71 -8.71
C ALA A 402 -8.75 27.74 -8.17
N SER A 403 -9.94 27.74 -8.76
CA SER A 403 -11.11 28.42 -8.19
C SER A 403 -11.70 27.59 -7.04
N VAL A 404 -12.56 28.19 -6.22
CA VAL A 404 -13.16 27.56 -5.04
C VAL A 404 -13.91 26.25 -5.35
N ASP A 405 -14.47 26.16 -6.55
CA ASP A 405 -15.23 25.00 -7.01
C ASP A 405 -14.37 23.95 -7.72
N ASP A 406 -13.08 24.21 -7.93
CA ASP A 406 -12.20 23.28 -8.64
C ASP A 406 -11.77 22.11 -7.77
N VAL A 407 -11.28 21.06 -8.43
CA VAL A 407 -10.56 19.96 -7.82
C VAL A 407 -9.08 20.08 -8.16
N LEU A 408 -8.24 20.20 -7.17
CA LEU A 408 -6.78 20.14 -7.31
C LEU A 408 -6.31 18.74 -6.96
N LEU A 409 -5.92 17.98 -7.97
CA LEU A 409 -5.41 16.61 -7.81
C LEU A 409 -3.88 16.60 -7.80
N VAL A 410 -3.27 16.01 -6.78
CA VAL A 410 -1.83 15.70 -6.73
C VAL A 410 -1.67 14.18 -6.82
N THR A 411 -0.94 13.69 -7.83
CA THR A 411 -0.87 12.26 -8.09
C THR A 411 0.36 11.84 -8.94
N GLY A 412 0.45 10.56 -9.27
CA GLY A 412 1.42 9.94 -10.18
C GLY A 412 2.53 9.17 -9.46
N SER A 413 2.80 9.43 -8.22
CA SER A 413 3.69 8.62 -7.39
C SER A 413 3.48 8.88 -5.91
N LEU A 414 3.87 7.90 -5.10
CA LEU A 414 3.88 8.06 -3.64
C LEU A 414 4.84 9.19 -3.20
N TYR A 415 5.96 9.36 -3.89
CA TYR A 415 6.92 10.43 -3.59
C TYR A 415 6.34 11.83 -3.85
N THR A 416 5.66 12.02 -4.98
CA THR A 416 4.98 13.29 -5.31
C THR A 416 3.93 13.63 -4.26
N VAL A 417 3.10 12.66 -3.89
CA VAL A 417 2.05 12.87 -2.89
C VAL A 417 2.65 13.05 -1.50
N GLY A 418 3.71 12.31 -1.16
CA GLY A 418 4.39 12.44 0.14
C GLY A 418 4.98 13.82 0.37
N GLU A 419 5.70 14.40 -0.62
CA GLU A 419 6.22 15.77 -0.52
C GLU A 419 5.08 16.81 -0.41
N ALA A 420 4.02 16.65 -1.18
CA ALA A 420 2.86 17.53 -1.11
C ALA A 420 2.15 17.43 0.25
N LYS A 421 1.98 16.19 0.78
CA LYS A 421 1.35 15.96 2.08
C LYS A 421 2.18 16.50 3.23
N ALA A 422 3.48 16.27 3.24
CA ALA A 422 4.37 16.81 4.26
C ALA A 422 4.27 18.35 4.35
N TRP A 423 4.25 19.04 3.21
CA TRP A 423 4.05 20.49 3.18
C TRP A 423 2.66 20.91 3.63
N TRP A 424 1.63 20.14 3.22
CA TRP A 424 0.24 20.44 3.58
C TRP A 424 0.02 20.33 5.08
N ASP A 425 0.47 19.25 5.71
CA ASP A 425 0.29 19.00 7.14
C ASP A 425 1.02 20.07 7.99
N LEU A 426 2.21 20.52 7.57
CA LEU A 426 2.93 21.63 8.21
C LEU A 426 2.19 22.98 8.09
N ARG A 427 1.40 23.17 7.04
CA ARG A 427 0.60 24.38 6.86
C ARG A 427 -0.64 24.39 7.75
N GLU A 428 -1.32 23.27 7.89
CA GLU A 428 -2.51 23.12 8.74
C GLU A 428 -2.18 23.19 10.25
N ALA A 429 -0.95 22.83 10.62
CA ALA A 429 -0.46 22.89 12.00
C ALA A 429 -0.08 24.32 12.47
N ARG A 430 -0.06 25.31 11.56
CA ARG A 430 0.23 26.73 11.86
C ARG A 430 -1.04 27.55 11.94
#